data_6a85e61319e322cc21759c78a6665478
#
_entry.id   6a85e61319e322cc21759c78a6665478
#
_cell.length_a   1.000
_cell.length_b   1.000
_cell.length_c   1.000
_cell.angle_alpha   90.00
_cell.angle_beta   90.00
_cell.angle_gamma   90.00
#
_symmetry.space_group_name_H-M   'P 1'
#
loop_
_entity.id
_entity.type
_entity.pdbx_description
1 polymer ?
#
loop_
_entity_poly.entity_id
_entity_poly.type
_entity_poly.pdbx_seq_one_letter_code
_entity_poly.pdbx_strand_id
1 'polypeptide(L)'
;KSQNVTILSNDAKNLSDVVKNNTFDKLLAVNVIYFLHPIKKYAEEFLRILKFNGLGLLICKFEGIKNFDNKVAPNKNLQDIVKTFEKVGFSVQTEFIESKDVQKGYHAIYLRKNKNES
;
A
#
# COMPACT_ATOMS: atom_id res chain seq x y z
N LYS A 1 -8.31 -14.33 -17.99
CA LYS A 1 -7.87 -13.86 -18.12
C LYS A 1 -6.86 -13.56 -17.31
N SER A 2 -6.01 -13.21 -17.57
CA SER A 2 -4.89 -13.01 -16.74
C SER A 2 -5.13 -11.91 -15.72
N GLN A 3 -4.51 -12.07 -14.60
CA GLN A 3 -4.54 -11.05 -13.58
C GLN A 3 -3.24 -10.29 -13.62
N ASN A 4 -3.35 -8.98 -13.56
CA ASN A 4 -2.18 -8.15 -13.48
C ASN A 4 -1.87 -7.91 -12.01
N VAL A 5 -0.80 -8.51 -11.54
CA VAL A 5 -0.37 -8.38 -10.17
C VAL A 5 0.97 -7.69 -10.16
N THR A 6 1.07 -6.62 -9.39
CA THR A 6 2.32 -5.88 -9.27
C THR A 6 2.82 -5.97 -7.84
N ILE A 7 4.06 -6.37 -7.69
CA ILE A 7 4.73 -6.41 -6.39
C ILE A 7 5.69 -5.24 -6.35
N LEU A 8 5.44 -4.29 -5.45
CA LEU A 8 6.24 -3.08 -5.37
C LEU A 8 7.39 -3.27 -4.39
N SER A 9 8.49 -2.63 -4.74
CA SER A 9 9.68 -2.64 -3.91
C SER A 9 10.18 -1.21 -3.76
N ASN A 10 11.45 -1.05 -3.41
CA ASN A 10 12.03 0.28 -3.25
C ASN A 10 11.94 1.13 -4.50
N ASP A 11 11.70 0.51 -5.65
CA ASP A 11 11.67 1.24 -6.91
C ASP A 11 10.31 1.81 -7.23
N ALA A 12 9.38 1.75 -6.29
CA ALA A 12 8.03 2.23 -6.52
C ALA A 12 7.98 3.70 -6.93
N LYS A 13 8.99 4.46 -6.59
CA LYS A 13 9.00 5.88 -6.92
C LYS A 13 9.07 6.15 -8.41
N ASN A 14 9.38 5.14 -9.21
CA ASN A 14 9.49 5.30 -10.65
C ASN A 14 8.25 4.81 -11.39
N LEU A 15 7.18 4.53 -10.69
CA LEU A 15 5.98 3.97 -11.31
C LEU A 15 5.40 4.88 -12.38
N SER A 16 5.39 6.18 -12.14
CA SER A 16 4.77 7.09 -13.09
C SER A 16 5.45 7.08 -14.45
N ASP A 17 6.69 6.65 -14.50
CA ASP A 17 7.44 6.63 -15.75
C ASP A 17 7.15 5.40 -16.58
N VAL A 18 6.68 4.31 -15.96
CA VAL A 18 6.58 3.04 -16.66
C VAL A 18 5.18 2.43 -16.66
N VAL A 19 4.29 2.93 -15.81
CA VAL A 19 2.96 2.31 -15.68
C VAL A 19 1.88 3.32 -16.01
N LYS A 20 0.98 2.91 -16.90
CA LYS A 20 -0.15 3.76 -17.29
C LYS A 20 -1.26 3.68 -16.27
N ASN A 21 -2.24 4.59 -16.41
CA ASN A 21 -3.41 4.60 -15.56
C ASN A 21 -4.22 3.31 -15.73
N ASN A 22 -4.87 2.90 -14.66
CA ASN A 22 -5.85 1.80 -14.70
C ASN A 22 -5.30 0.56 -15.39
N THR A 23 -4.09 0.16 -15.00
CA THR A 23 -3.43 -0.95 -15.66
C THR A 23 -3.59 -2.26 -14.91
N PHE A 24 -3.60 -2.22 -13.59
CA PHE A 24 -3.53 -3.43 -12.78
C PHE A 24 -4.82 -3.72 -12.06
N ASP A 25 -5.20 -4.99 -12.03
CA ASP A 25 -6.34 -5.44 -11.24
C ASP A 25 -5.98 -5.53 -9.76
N LYS A 26 -4.73 -5.86 -9.47
CA LYS A 26 -4.27 -6.06 -8.11
C LYS A 26 -2.88 -5.49 -7.93
N LEU A 27 -2.63 -5.05 -6.72
CA LEU A 27 -1.33 -4.49 -6.34
C LEU A 27 -0.98 -5.04 -4.97
N LEU A 28 0.25 -5.53 -4.84
CA LEU A 28 0.72 -6.08 -3.57
C LEU A 28 2.01 -5.38 -3.18
N ALA A 29 2.04 -4.86 -1.97
CA ALA A 29 3.24 -4.23 -1.42
C ALA A 29 3.50 -4.80 -0.04
N VAL A 30 4.63 -5.48 0.09
CA VAL A 30 4.97 -6.17 1.33
C VAL A 30 6.16 -5.48 1.97
N ASN A 31 5.94 -4.94 3.17
CA ASN A 31 7.00 -4.33 3.98
C ASN A 31 7.75 -3.21 3.27
N VAL A 32 7.04 -2.43 2.44
CA VAL A 32 7.69 -1.31 1.74
C VAL A 32 7.10 0.03 2.11
N ILE A 33 5.84 0.05 2.58
CA ILE A 33 5.14 1.32 2.79
C ILE A 33 5.85 2.21 3.80
N TYR A 34 6.61 1.62 4.73
CA TYR A 34 7.31 2.37 5.75
C TYR A 34 8.32 3.36 5.16
N PHE A 35 8.88 3.01 4.03
CA PHE A 35 10.01 3.72 3.44
C PHE A 35 9.60 4.71 2.37
N LEU A 36 8.34 4.74 2.00
CA LEU A 36 7.87 5.59 0.92
C LEU A 36 7.56 6.98 1.44
N HIS A 37 8.22 7.98 0.91
CA HIS A 37 8.04 9.34 1.37
C HIS A 37 8.10 10.30 0.19
N PRO A 38 7.15 11.19 0.06
CA PRO A 38 5.96 11.35 0.89
C PRO A 38 4.91 10.31 0.55
N ILE A 39 4.32 9.74 1.58
CA ILE A 39 3.40 8.64 1.39
C ILE A 39 2.19 9.03 0.54
N LYS A 40 1.76 10.28 0.64
CA LYS A 40 0.61 10.74 -0.14
C LYS A 40 0.86 10.58 -1.63
N LYS A 41 2.07 10.90 -2.07
CA LYS A 41 2.40 10.80 -3.48
C LYS A 41 2.31 9.36 -3.98
N TYR A 42 2.78 8.43 -3.16
CA TYR A 42 2.71 7.02 -3.53
C TYR A 42 1.29 6.50 -3.47
N ALA A 43 0.51 6.98 -2.50
CA ALA A 43 -0.90 6.60 -2.44
C ALA A 43 -1.63 7.04 -3.71
N GLU A 44 -1.33 8.23 -4.19
CA GLU A 44 -1.92 8.72 -5.42
C GLU A 44 -1.51 7.87 -6.62
N GLU A 45 -0.24 7.44 -6.64
CA GLU A 45 0.22 6.58 -7.72
C GLU A 45 -0.44 5.20 -7.67
N PHE A 46 -0.61 4.64 -6.47
CA PHE A 46 -1.29 3.37 -6.35
C PHE A 46 -2.72 3.48 -6.88
N LEU A 47 -3.39 4.57 -6.53
CA LEU A 47 -4.75 4.78 -7.02
C LEU A 47 -4.78 4.90 -8.53
N ARG A 48 -3.80 5.59 -9.09
CA ARG A 48 -3.74 5.82 -10.53
C ARG A 48 -3.59 4.52 -11.32
N ILE A 49 -2.70 3.63 -10.86
CA ILE A 49 -2.37 2.44 -11.64
C ILE A 49 -3.36 1.30 -11.47
N LEU A 50 -4.17 1.33 -10.42
CA LEU A 50 -5.18 0.29 -10.22
C LEU A 50 -6.40 0.58 -11.09
N LYS A 51 -6.97 -0.48 -11.63
CA LYS A 51 -8.25 -0.36 -12.33
C LYS A 51 -9.36 -0.08 -11.34
N PHE A 52 -10.46 0.48 -11.82
CA PHE A 52 -11.63 0.64 -10.97
C PHE A 52 -12.07 -0.73 -10.48
N ASN A 53 -12.42 -0.81 -9.21
CA ASN A 53 -12.72 -2.06 -8.51
C ASN A 53 -11.48 -2.93 -8.33
N GLY A 54 -10.31 -2.37 -8.60
CA GLY A 54 -9.06 -3.08 -8.32
C GLY A 54 -8.78 -3.10 -6.84
N LEU A 55 -7.92 -4.02 -6.46
CA LEU A 55 -7.60 -4.26 -5.06
C LEU A 55 -6.12 -4.10 -4.81
N GLY A 56 -5.79 -3.29 -3.81
CA GLY A 56 -4.43 -3.20 -3.32
C GLY A 56 -4.34 -3.88 -1.97
N LEU A 57 -3.20 -4.49 -1.71
CA LEU A 57 -2.95 -5.13 -0.42
C LEU A 57 -1.58 -4.71 0.07
N LEU A 58 -1.57 -4.05 1.22
CA LEU A 58 -0.33 -3.67 1.88
C LEU A 58 -0.14 -4.58 3.08
N ILE A 59 1.01 -5.21 3.15
CA ILE A 59 1.36 -6.07 4.27
C ILE A 59 2.40 -5.32 5.10
N CYS A 60 2.08 -5.08 6.36
CA CYS A 60 2.90 -4.25 7.23
C CYS A 60 3.23 -4.99 8.52
N LYS A 61 4.50 -4.98 8.86
CA LYS A 61 4.95 -5.59 10.11
C LYS A 61 5.68 -4.51 10.90
N PHE A 62 4.91 -3.68 11.58
CA PHE A 62 5.46 -2.49 12.23
C PHE A 62 6.47 -2.82 13.33
N GLU A 63 6.32 -3.98 13.96
CA GLU A 63 7.28 -4.39 14.97
C GLU A 63 8.69 -4.45 14.42
N GLY A 64 8.80 -4.87 13.17
CA GLY A 64 10.12 -5.05 12.57
C GLY A 64 10.85 -3.76 12.29
N ILE A 65 10.14 -2.64 12.23
CA ILE A 65 10.77 -1.37 11.87
C ILE A 65 10.61 -0.29 12.94
N LYS A 66 10.12 -0.65 14.11
CA LYS A 66 9.84 0.37 15.12
C LYS A 66 11.09 1.12 15.58
N ASN A 67 12.25 0.50 15.46
CA ASN A 67 13.49 1.12 15.87
C ASN A 67 14.26 1.79 14.71
N PHE A 68 13.68 1.75 13.51
CA PHE A 68 14.32 2.42 12.39
C PHE A 68 14.21 3.93 12.55
N ASP A 69 15.23 4.63 12.06
CA ASP A 69 15.24 6.08 12.04
C ASP A 69 14.04 6.58 11.24
N ASN A 70 13.36 7.62 11.73
CA ASN A 70 12.22 8.18 11.04
C ASN A 70 12.58 8.74 9.67
N LYS A 71 13.82 9.08 9.45
CA LYS A 71 14.25 9.53 8.12
C LYS A 71 14.28 8.38 7.14
N VAL A 72 14.53 7.17 7.64
CA VAL A 72 14.60 5.98 6.80
C VAL A 72 13.22 5.37 6.62
N ALA A 73 12.47 5.27 7.72
CA ALA A 73 11.13 4.66 7.71
C ALA A 73 10.14 5.61 8.36
N PRO A 74 9.70 6.64 7.63
CA PRO A 74 8.80 7.65 8.23
C PRO A 74 7.40 7.15 8.50
N ASN A 75 6.95 6.08 7.86
CA ASN A 75 5.56 5.65 7.95
C ASN A 75 5.41 4.48 8.90
N LYS A 76 5.42 4.77 10.20
CA LYS A 76 5.34 3.73 11.22
C LYS A 76 3.98 3.64 11.90
N ASN A 77 3.04 4.51 11.54
CA ASN A 77 1.75 4.58 12.22
C ASN A 77 0.65 4.13 11.30
N LEU A 78 -0.03 3.04 11.70
CA LEU A 78 -1.09 2.46 10.88
C LEU A 78 -2.21 3.47 10.60
N GLN A 79 -2.61 4.23 11.61
CA GLN A 79 -3.73 5.16 11.43
C GLN A 79 -3.39 6.25 10.42
N ASP A 80 -2.17 6.74 10.47
CA ASP A 80 -1.76 7.78 9.52
C ASP A 80 -1.72 7.23 8.09
N ILE A 81 -1.27 6.00 7.94
CA ILE A 81 -1.24 5.36 6.63
C ILE A 81 -2.66 5.23 6.10
N VAL A 82 -3.56 4.71 6.94
CA VAL A 82 -4.95 4.52 6.53
C VAL A 82 -5.58 5.84 6.12
N LYS A 83 -5.39 6.88 6.93
CA LYS A 83 -5.97 8.17 6.61
C LYS A 83 -5.48 8.73 5.29
N THR A 84 -4.20 8.54 5.02
CA THR A 84 -3.63 9.04 3.77
C THR A 84 -4.27 8.37 2.57
N PHE A 85 -4.42 7.05 2.63
CA PHE A 85 -5.02 6.32 1.51
C PHE A 85 -6.50 6.65 1.36
N GLU A 86 -7.20 6.86 2.47
CA GLU A 86 -8.60 7.27 2.38
C GLU A 86 -8.73 8.64 1.73
N LYS A 87 -7.84 9.54 2.07
CA LYS A 87 -7.92 10.90 1.53
C LYS A 87 -7.71 10.94 0.02
N VAL A 88 -6.89 10.05 -0.51
CA VAL A 88 -6.67 10.06 -1.95
C VAL A 88 -7.79 9.34 -2.71
N GLY A 89 -8.68 8.65 -2.03
CA GLY A 89 -9.85 8.09 -2.70
C GLY A 89 -10.07 6.60 -2.56
N PHE A 90 -9.27 5.91 -1.77
CA PHE A 90 -9.48 4.48 -1.54
C PHE A 90 -10.52 4.23 -0.47
N SER A 91 -11.21 3.11 -0.60
CA SER A 91 -11.89 2.50 0.54
C SER A 91 -10.88 1.61 1.23
N VAL A 92 -10.72 1.77 2.53
CA VAL A 92 -9.64 1.10 3.25
C VAL A 92 -10.22 0.24 4.37
N GLN A 93 -9.73 -1.00 4.44
CA GLN A 93 -10.05 -1.90 5.54
C GLN A 93 -8.75 -2.47 6.04
N THR A 94 -8.70 -2.77 7.34
CA THR A 94 -7.49 -3.32 7.93
C THR A 94 -7.82 -4.56 8.72
N GLU A 95 -6.82 -5.43 8.85
CA GLU A 95 -6.97 -6.66 9.59
C GLU A 95 -5.63 -7.00 10.21
N PHE A 96 -5.63 -7.42 11.47
CA PHE A 96 -4.42 -7.91 12.09
C PHE A 96 -4.41 -9.43 12.01
N ILE A 97 -3.34 -9.99 11.47
CA ILE A 97 -3.24 -11.41 11.25
C ILE A 97 -2.13 -11.97 12.12
N GLU A 98 -2.51 -12.84 13.04
CA GLU A 98 -1.55 -13.47 13.92
C GLU A 98 -0.89 -14.64 13.22
N SER A 99 0.36 -14.90 13.59
CA SER A 99 1.09 -16.02 13.05
C SER A 99 1.63 -16.87 14.18
N LYS A 100 1.45 -18.16 14.05
CA LYS A 100 1.96 -19.08 15.07
C LYS A 100 3.46 -19.22 15.05
N ASP A 101 4.03 -19.03 13.88
CA ASP A 101 5.46 -19.24 13.69
C ASP A 101 6.27 -18.00 13.97
N VAL A 102 5.62 -16.87 14.09
CA VAL A 102 6.31 -15.62 14.36
C VAL A 102 5.72 -15.07 15.62
N GLN A 103 6.56 -14.53 16.45
CA GLN A 103 6.06 -13.99 17.70
C GLN A 103 5.02 -12.91 17.51
N LYS A 104 5.09 -12.22 16.41
CA LYS A 104 4.18 -11.12 16.15
C LYS A 104 3.58 -11.29 14.78
N GLY A 105 2.33 -10.92 14.68
CA GLY A 105 1.65 -10.98 13.42
C GLY A 105 1.95 -9.78 12.55
N TYR A 106 1.07 -9.53 11.61
CA TYR A 106 1.23 -8.40 10.72
C TYR A 106 -0.13 -7.78 10.42
N HIS A 107 -0.10 -6.56 9.91
CA HIS A 107 -1.31 -5.87 9.51
C HIS A 107 -1.47 -5.98 8.01
N ALA A 108 -2.68 -6.31 7.59
CA ALA A 108 -3.06 -6.29 6.18
C ALA A 108 -3.94 -5.08 5.97
N ILE A 109 -3.58 -4.27 5.00
CA ILE A 109 -4.36 -3.07 4.66
C ILE A 109 -4.92 -3.31 3.28
N TYR A 110 -6.23 -3.39 3.18
CA TYR A 110 -6.93 -3.64 1.93
C TYR A 110 -7.39 -2.31 1.34
N LEU A 111 -6.96 -2.05 0.12
CA LEU A 111 -7.28 -0.81 -0.58
C LEU A 111 -8.12 -1.16 -1.79
N ARG A 112 -9.29 -0.56 -1.88
CA ARG A 112 -10.15 -0.79 -3.04
C ARG A 112 -10.37 0.53 -3.77
N LYS A 113 -10.07 0.52 -5.05
CA LYS A 113 -10.35 1.69 -5.88
C LYS A 113 -11.76 1.55 -6.39
N ASN A 114 -12.63 2.41 -5.88
CA ASN A 114 -14.03 2.35 -6.22
C ASN A 114 -14.26 2.86 -7.63
N LYS A 115 -15.41 2.46 -8.17
CA LYS A 115 -15.83 2.98 -9.44
C LYS A 115 -15.89 4.49 -9.36
N ASN A 116 -15.52 5.15 -10.44
CA ASN A 116 -15.55 6.59 -10.49
C ASN A 116 -16.96 7.10 -10.28
N GLU A 117 -17.13 7.97 -9.30
CA GLU A 117 -18.43 8.47 -8.93
C GLU A 117 -18.72 9.84 -9.47
N SER A 118 -17.72 10.54 -9.86
CA SER A 118 -17.86 11.98 -10.12
C SER A 118 -19.01 12.39 -11.01
#